data_fa6c9208fc6dfd1ef9db659e7499415a
#
_entry.id   fa6c9208fc6dfd1ef9db659e7499415a
#
_cell.length_a   1.000
_cell.length_b   1.000
_cell.length_c   1.000
_cell.angle_alpha   90.00
_cell.angle_beta   90.00
_cell.angle_gamma   90.00
#
_symmetry.space_group_name_H-M   'P 1'
#
loop_
_entity.id
_entity.type
_entity.pdbx_description
1 polymer ?
#
loop_
_entity_poly.entity_id
_entity_poly.type
_entity_poly.pdbx_seq_one_letter_code
_entity_poly.pdbx_strand_id
1 'polypeptide(L)'
;DSFLRFTPIGGCKNVMDFLIAMDPAVKCLLLLLVVAILFVTEKIPLAVTSIASAVCCWLLGLVPLKEVFLGLADSTVVLFGGMFVVGAAMFYTGLAQDIGARIVKVFGTSETKLMIGVMIIAAVMSAFLSNTGTTACLIPVIIGVCKEANLSPSRILMPLAFAAGLGGTCTLIGTPPNIIANVALKTAGMPELQFSFFEYAYIGIPITVCGIIYMLLIGRHILPEVKVDDSFAKTAEVEQEIEANETTKTKKIICGVIMLGVIVTMATDLVPLEIAAVIGALLCVVTGCLTERQAYDSIDWVTIFLF
;
A
#
# COMPACT_ATOMS: atom_id res chain seq x y z
N ASP A 1 -13.71 -38.87 13.79
CA ASP A 1 -12.71 -39.66 14.54
C ASP A 1 -11.89 -40.55 13.60
N SER A 2 -11.04 -39.97 12.82
CA SER A 2 -9.86 -40.67 12.21
C SER A 2 -8.92 -39.62 11.64
N PHE A 3 -8.25 -38.91 12.51
CA PHE A 3 -7.10 -38.07 12.16
C PHE A 3 -6.00 -38.96 11.65
N LEU A 4 -5.51 -38.69 10.44
CA LEU A 4 -4.38 -39.31 9.76
C LEU A 4 -3.23 -39.60 10.73
N ARG A 5 -3.01 -40.87 11.03
CA ARG A 5 -1.76 -41.35 11.65
C ARG A 5 -0.65 -41.22 10.61
N PHE A 6 0.01 -40.10 10.59
CA PHE A 6 1.32 -40.00 9.96
C PHE A 6 2.28 -40.90 10.75
N THR A 7 2.76 -41.98 10.17
CA THR A 7 3.85 -42.80 10.73
C THR A 7 5.16 -42.01 10.55
N PRO A 8 5.79 -41.54 11.64
CA PRO A 8 7.02 -40.76 11.51
C PRO A 8 8.20 -41.67 11.20
N ILE A 9 8.98 -41.25 10.20
CA ILE A 9 10.30 -41.80 9.86
C ILE A 9 11.21 -41.63 11.08
N GLY A 10 11.87 -42.71 11.51
CA GLY A 10 12.63 -42.80 12.75
C GLY A 10 13.68 -41.68 12.91
N GLY A 11 13.64 -40.98 14.01
CA GLY A 11 14.52 -39.88 14.42
C GLY A 11 13.77 -38.56 14.74
N CYS A 12 12.63 -38.30 14.12
CA CYS A 12 11.80 -37.11 14.40
C CYS A 12 10.77 -37.27 15.54
N LYS A 13 10.62 -38.48 16.11
CA LYS A 13 9.60 -38.73 17.13
C LYS A 13 9.73 -37.82 18.36
N ASN A 14 10.94 -37.64 18.85
CA ASN A 14 11.14 -36.86 20.08
C ASN A 14 10.87 -35.36 19.92
N VAL A 15 11.15 -34.78 18.75
CA VAL A 15 10.90 -33.35 18.50
C VAL A 15 9.41 -33.10 18.24
N MET A 16 8.76 -34.01 17.48
CA MET A 16 7.33 -33.89 17.17
C MET A 16 6.49 -34.11 18.43
N ASP A 17 6.79 -35.12 19.23
CA ASP A 17 6.10 -35.41 20.49
C ASP A 17 6.31 -34.27 21.51
N PHE A 18 7.51 -33.66 21.55
CA PHE A 18 7.79 -32.49 22.37
C PHE A 18 6.98 -31.27 21.89
N LEU A 19 6.95 -31.01 20.59
CA LEU A 19 6.15 -29.92 20.03
C LEU A 19 4.64 -30.10 20.25
N ILE A 20 4.14 -31.33 20.17
CA ILE A 20 2.72 -31.64 20.45
C ILE A 20 2.38 -31.41 21.91
N ALA A 21 3.28 -31.74 22.84
CA ALA A 21 3.08 -31.59 24.27
C ALA A 21 3.21 -30.16 24.80
N MET A 22 3.76 -29.23 24.00
CA MET A 22 3.92 -27.82 24.40
C MET A 22 2.57 -27.10 24.47
N ASP A 23 2.51 -26.09 25.36
CA ASP A 23 1.37 -25.16 25.44
C ASP A 23 1.14 -24.43 24.10
N PRO A 24 -0.10 -24.36 23.61
CA PRO A 24 -0.43 -23.65 22.37
C PRO A 24 0.09 -22.20 22.29
N ALA A 25 0.11 -21.48 23.42
CA ALA A 25 0.64 -20.13 23.50
C ALA A 25 2.15 -20.09 23.23
N VAL A 26 2.90 -21.05 23.76
CA VAL A 26 4.35 -21.14 23.54
C VAL A 26 4.67 -21.50 22.10
N LYS A 27 3.90 -22.42 21.48
CA LYS A 27 4.03 -22.74 20.04
C LYS A 27 3.81 -21.51 19.17
N CYS A 28 2.76 -20.74 19.48
CA CYS A 28 2.42 -19.51 18.75
C CYS A 28 3.55 -18.48 18.87
N LEU A 29 4.07 -18.24 20.06
CA LEU A 29 5.18 -17.31 20.30
C LEU A 29 6.46 -17.73 19.59
N LEU A 30 6.80 -19.02 19.59
CA LEU A 30 7.97 -19.52 18.87
C LEU A 30 7.81 -19.37 17.36
N LEU A 31 6.64 -19.71 16.83
CA LEU A 31 6.35 -19.51 15.40
C LEU A 31 6.46 -18.03 15.01
N LEU A 32 5.87 -17.15 15.83
CA LEU A 32 5.91 -15.71 15.61
C LEU A 32 7.36 -15.18 15.64
N LEU A 33 8.19 -15.66 16.58
CA LEU A 33 9.61 -15.31 16.63
C LEU A 33 10.35 -15.73 15.35
N VAL A 34 10.11 -16.97 14.89
CA VAL A 34 10.74 -17.48 13.66
C VAL A 34 10.30 -16.65 12.45
N VAL A 35 9.01 -16.37 12.32
CA VAL A 35 8.45 -15.55 11.23
C VAL A 35 9.03 -14.14 11.27
N ALA A 36 9.14 -13.52 12.46
CA ALA A 36 9.75 -12.20 12.62
C ALA A 36 11.22 -12.18 12.18
N ILE A 37 12.01 -13.21 12.54
CA ILE A 37 13.40 -13.35 12.10
C ILE A 37 13.47 -13.50 10.58
N LEU A 38 12.58 -14.30 9.96
CA LEU A 38 12.54 -14.47 8.51
C LEU A 38 12.16 -13.18 7.80
N PHE A 39 11.23 -12.39 8.32
CA PHE A 39 10.87 -11.09 7.78
C PHE A 39 12.02 -10.07 7.87
N VAL A 40 12.75 -10.04 9.00
CA VAL A 40 13.89 -9.13 9.17
C VAL A 40 15.08 -9.53 8.30
N THR A 41 15.29 -10.83 8.09
CA THR A 41 16.43 -11.31 7.28
C THR A 41 16.18 -11.28 5.78
N GLU A 42 14.91 -11.18 5.35
CA GLU A 42 14.46 -11.16 3.94
C GLU A 42 15.08 -12.28 3.06
N LYS A 43 15.55 -13.36 3.68
CA LYS A 43 16.14 -14.50 2.95
C LYS A 43 15.11 -15.26 2.12
N ILE A 44 13.85 -15.21 2.53
CA ILE A 44 12.71 -15.82 1.85
C ILE A 44 11.74 -14.69 1.53
N PRO A 45 11.12 -14.68 0.33
CA PRO A 45 10.11 -13.68 -0.01
C PRO A 45 9.00 -13.61 1.04
N LEU A 46 8.58 -12.38 1.39
CA LEU A 46 7.61 -12.15 2.47
C LEU A 46 6.30 -12.92 2.27
N ALA A 47 5.77 -12.94 1.05
CA ALA A 47 4.55 -13.69 0.71
C ALA A 47 4.69 -15.20 0.97
N VAL A 48 5.86 -15.78 0.63
CA VAL A 48 6.13 -17.21 0.88
C VAL A 48 6.21 -17.50 2.37
N THR A 49 6.87 -16.62 3.14
CA THR A 49 6.97 -16.73 4.60
C THR A 49 5.59 -16.66 5.24
N SER A 50 4.71 -15.77 4.77
CA SER A 50 3.34 -15.63 5.29
C SER A 50 2.50 -16.87 5.04
N ILE A 51 2.47 -17.38 3.80
CA ILE A 51 1.74 -18.62 3.48
C ILE A 51 2.31 -19.81 4.25
N ALA A 52 3.65 -19.90 4.34
CA ALA A 52 4.30 -20.97 5.09
C ALA A 52 3.94 -20.90 6.59
N SER A 53 3.82 -19.69 7.17
CA SER A 53 3.41 -19.52 8.57
C SER A 53 1.98 -20.02 8.81
N ALA A 54 1.04 -19.76 7.88
CA ALA A 54 -0.32 -20.26 7.95
C ALA A 54 -0.37 -21.81 7.93
N VAL A 55 0.40 -22.42 7.04
CA VAL A 55 0.53 -23.88 6.98
C VAL A 55 1.17 -24.43 8.25
N CYS A 56 2.19 -23.76 8.80
CA CYS A 56 2.82 -24.14 10.07
C CYS A 56 1.84 -24.04 11.25
N CYS A 57 0.96 -23.05 11.30
CA CYS A 57 -0.10 -22.95 12.30
C CYS A 57 -0.99 -24.21 12.30
N TRP A 58 -1.35 -24.71 11.12
CA TRP A 58 -2.10 -25.95 11.03
C TRP A 58 -1.28 -27.18 11.45
N LEU A 59 -0.03 -27.32 10.99
CA LEU A 59 0.84 -28.44 11.35
C LEU A 59 1.12 -28.52 12.86
N LEU A 60 1.19 -27.37 13.54
CA LEU A 60 1.35 -27.28 14.99
C LEU A 60 0.04 -27.47 15.76
N GLY A 61 -1.08 -27.64 15.06
CA GLY A 61 -2.41 -27.82 15.66
C GLY A 61 -2.97 -26.57 16.33
N LEU A 62 -2.50 -25.37 15.93
CA LEU A 62 -2.97 -24.10 16.46
C LEU A 62 -4.29 -23.66 15.80
N VAL A 63 -4.47 -24.00 14.50
CA VAL A 63 -5.64 -23.61 13.71
C VAL A 63 -6.18 -24.85 12.96
N PRO A 64 -7.50 -25.07 12.91
CA PRO A 64 -8.09 -26.17 12.15
C PRO A 64 -7.94 -25.92 10.64
N LEU A 65 -7.82 -27.00 9.84
CA LEU A 65 -7.59 -26.92 8.38
C LEU A 65 -8.61 -26.02 7.65
N LYS A 66 -9.84 -26.00 8.12
CA LYS A 66 -10.93 -25.19 7.50
C LYS A 66 -10.71 -23.68 7.67
N GLU A 67 -9.91 -23.29 8.65
CA GLU A 67 -9.71 -21.87 9.01
C GLU A 67 -8.35 -21.32 8.54
N VAL A 68 -7.41 -22.18 8.12
CA VAL A 68 -6.05 -21.78 7.71
C VAL A 68 -6.05 -20.71 6.62
N PHE A 69 -6.96 -20.82 5.66
CA PHE A 69 -7.04 -19.92 4.51
C PHE A 69 -8.24 -18.97 4.53
N LEU A 70 -8.99 -18.92 5.65
CA LEU A 70 -10.12 -17.98 5.76
C LEU A 70 -9.69 -16.51 5.67
N GLY A 71 -8.47 -16.20 6.08
CA GLY A 71 -7.89 -14.87 5.93
C GLY A 71 -7.91 -14.36 4.49
N LEU A 72 -7.70 -15.23 3.49
CA LEU A 72 -7.75 -14.82 2.08
C LEU A 72 -9.15 -14.39 1.61
N ALA A 73 -10.20 -14.80 2.31
CA ALA A 73 -11.59 -14.42 2.04
C ALA A 73 -12.09 -13.34 3.00
N ASP A 74 -11.21 -12.77 3.82
CA ASP A 74 -11.58 -11.66 4.72
C ASP A 74 -11.97 -10.41 3.93
N SER A 75 -12.94 -9.67 4.45
CA SER A 75 -13.41 -8.41 3.84
C SER A 75 -12.27 -7.40 3.61
N THR A 76 -11.26 -7.43 4.46
CA THR A 76 -10.07 -6.56 4.37
C THR A 76 -9.24 -6.87 3.13
N VAL A 77 -9.01 -8.15 2.84
CA VAL A 77 -8.27 -8.59 1.65
C VAL A 77 -9.01 -8.19 0.37
N VAL A 78 -10.34 -8.38 0.36
CA VAL A 78 -11.20 -7.95 -0.76
C VAL A 78 -11.14 -6.44 -0.95
N LEU A 79 -11.18 -5.67 0.15
CA LEU A 79 -11.05 -4.21 0.13
C LEU A 79 -9.72 -3.79 -0.52
N PHE A 80 -8.59 -4.36 -0.09
CA PHE A 80 -7.28 -4.04 -0.67
C PHE A 80 -7.19 -4.41 -2.14
N GLY A 81 -7.63 -5.61 -2.52
CA GLY A 81 -7.66 -6.01 -3.92
C GLY A 81 -8.41 -5.01 -4.80
N GLY A 82 -9.60 -4.59 -4.37
CA GLY A 82 -10.39 -3.56 -5.06
C GLY A 82 -9.68 -2.21 -5.12
N MET A 83 -9.09 -1.75 -4.02
CA MET A 83 -8.42 -0.45 -3.96
C MET A 83 -7.11 -0.41 -4.75
N PHE A 84 -6.36 -1.51 -4.85
CA PHE A 84 -5.21 -1.59 -5.74
C PHE A 84 -5.61 -1.37 -7.20
N VAL A 85 -6.70 -1.98 -7.65
CA VAL A 85 -7.21 -1.80 -9.02
C VAL A 85 -7.68 -0.36 -9.26
N VAL A 86 -8.47 0.22 -8.35
CA VAL A 86 -8.93 1.63 -8.46
C VAL A 86 -7.75 2.59 -8.44
N GLY A 87 -6.78 2.37 -7.56
CA GLY A 87 -5.55 3.16 -7.49
C GLY A 87 -4.72 3.07 -8.77
N ALA A 88 -4.54 1.87 -9.30
CA ALA A 88 -3.83 1.65 -10.56
C ALA A 88 -4.51 2.35 -11.74
N ALA A 89 -5.85 2.40 -11.78
CA ALA A 89 -6.57 3.11 -12.83
C ALA A 89 -6.16 4.59 -12.90
N MET A 90 -5.88 5.24 -11.76
CA MET A 90 -5.39 6.63 -11.76
C MET A 90 -3.99 6.76 -12.37
N PHE A 91 -3.14 5.74 -12.21
CA PHE A 91 -1.80 5.73 -12.80
C PHE A 91 -1.85 5.43 -14.29
N TYR A 92 -2.52 4.35 -14.70
CA TYR A 92 -2.62 3.95 -16.11
C TYR A 92 -3.39 4.95 -16.99
N THR A 93 -4.36 5.67 -16.42
CA THR A 93 -5.03 6.76 -17.16
C THR A 93 -4.20 8.04 -17.22
N GLY A 94 -3.11 8.17 -16.47
CA GLY A 94 -2.31 9.38 -16.39
C GLY A 94 -2.97 10.52 -15.59
N LEU A 95 -4.08 10.23 -14.87
CA LEU A 95 -4.76 11.24 -14.05
C LEU A 95 -3.88 11.70 -12.88
N ALA A 96 -3.18 10.75 -12.24
CA ALA A 96 -2.29 11.03 -11.14
C ALA A 96 -1.13 11.95 -11.56
N GLN A 97 -0.55 11.71 -12.75
CA GLN A 97 0.50 12.53 -13.36
C GLN A 97 0.00 13.94 -13.67
N ASP A 98 -1.21 14.08 -14.25
CA ASP A 98 -1.81 15.38 -14.56
C ASP A 98 -2.05 16.20 -13.29
N ILE A 99 -2.51 15.57 -12.20
CA ILE A 99 -2.68 16.22 -10.89
C ILE A 99 -1.32 16.69 -10.37
N GLY A 100 -0.31 15.81 -10.37
CA GLY A 100 1.05 16.14 -9.97
C GLY A 100 1.64 17.31 -10.75
N ALA A 101 1.60 17.27 -12.07
CA ALA A 101 2.13 18.31 -12.93
C ALA A 101 1.45 19.68 -12.76
N ARG A 102 0.12 19.71 -12.56
CA ARG A 102 -0.61 20.96 -12.31
C ARG A 102 -0.17 21.66 -11.03
N ILE A 103 0.03 20.90 -9.96
CA ILE A 103 0.37 21.48 -8.66
C ILE A 103 1.83 21.94 -8.66
N VAL A 104 2.73 21.20 -9.28
CA VAL A 104 4.10 21.68 -9.49
C VAL A 104 4.14 23.02 -10.20
N LYS A 105 3.31 23.23 -11.23
CA LYS A 105 3.18 24.52 -11.92
C LYS A 105 2.68 25.65 -11.02
N VAL A 106 1.82 25.34 -10.05
CA VAL A 106 1.28 26.35 -9.11
C VAL A 106 2.32 26.79 -8.10
N PHE A 107 3.17 25.88 -7.62
CA PHE A 107 4.19 26.18 -6.61
C PHE A 107 5.46 26.82 -7.20
N GLY A 108 5.69 26.71 -8.50
CA GLY A 108 6.82 27.32 -9.21
C GLY A 108 8.14 26.58 -9.01
N THR A 109 9.25 27.19 -9.49
CA THR A 109 10.57 26.56 -9.62
C THR A 109 11.51 26.79 -8.43
N SER A 110 11.06 27.42 -7.34
CA SER A 110 11.86 27.55 -6.13
C SER A 110 11.91 26.21 -5.38
N GLU A 111 13.11 25.73 -5.03
CA GLU A 111 13.35 24.45 -4.35
C GLU A 111 12.41 24.25 -3.14
N THR A 112 12.33 25.22 -2.25
CA THR A 112 11.48 25.13 -1.06
C THR A 112 10.00 25.08 -1.40
N LYS A 113 9.52 25.89 -2.35
CA LYS A 113 8.11 25.91 -2.76
C LYS A 113 7.76 24.61 -3.48
N LEU A 114 8.63 24.13 -4.36
CA LEU A 114 8.46 22.87 -5.06
C LEU A 114 8.39 21.70 -4.07
N MET A 115 9.29 21.66 -3.07
CA MET A 115 9.29 20.64 -2.03
C MET A 115 7.97 20.64 -1.24
N ILE A 116 7.47 21.83 -0.82
CA ILE A 116 6.18 21.94 -0.14
C ILE A 116 5.04 21.40 -1.01
N GLY A 117 4.97 21.85 -2.27
CA GLY A 117 3.94 21.42 -3.21
C GLY A 117 3.94 19.92 -3.42
N VAL A 118 5.12 19.34 -3.66
CA VAL A 118 5.31 17.91 -3.85
C VAL A 118 4.90 17.12 -2.61
N MET A 119 5.30 17.57 -1.42
CA MET A 119 4.92 16.89 -0.17
C MET A 119 3.41 16.93 0.09
N ILE A 120 2.76 18.08 -0.16
CA ILE A 120 1.30 18.20 0.00
C ILE A 120 0.58 17.26 -0.96
N ILE A 121 0.99 17.21 -2.23
CA ILE A 121 0.37 16.33 -3.23
C ILE A 121 0.57 14.88 -2.85
N ALA A 122 1.82 14.51 -2.57
CA ALA A 122 2.14 13.14 -2.20
C ALA A 122 1.31 12.69 -1.00
N ALA A 123 1.17 13.54 0.03
CA ALA A 123 0.35 13.22 1.18
C ALA A 123 -1.13 13.07 0.83
N VAL A 124 -1.71 14.00 0.05
CA VAL A 124 -3.12 13.92 -0.36
C VAL A 124 -3.39 12.71 -1.24
N MET A 125 -2.54 12.46 -2.24
CA MET A 125 -2.70 11.29 -3.12
C MET A 125 -2.54 9.98 -2.33
N SER A 126 -1.54 9.90 -1.48
CA SER A 126 -1.23 8.70 -0.72
C SER A 126 -2.25 8.40 0.39
N ALA A 127 -3.06 9.37 0.79
CA ALA A 127 -4.21 9.12 1.67
C ALA A 127 -5.25 8.18 1.04
N PHE A 128 -5.30 8.10 -0.29
CA PHE A 128 -6.30 7.30 -1.03
C PHE A 128 -5.67 6.25 -1.95
N LEU A 129 -4.37 6.37 -2.23
CA LEU A 129 -3.61 5.46 -3.09
C LEU A 129 -2.48 4.83 -2.29
N SER A 130 -1.88 3.76 -2.83
CA SER A 130 -0.71 3.18 -2.18
C SER A 130 0.47 4.17 -2.13
N ASN A 131 1.22 4.17 -1.02
CA ASN A 131 2.39 5.03 -0.84
C ASN A 131 3.43 4.81 -1.95
N THR A 132 3.67 3.55 -2.28
CA THR A 132 4.63 3.15 -3.33
C THR A 132 4.18 3.63 -4.70
N GLY A 133 2.91 3.39 -5.07
CA GLY A 133 2.34 3.84 -6.34
C GLY A 133 2.37 5.36 -6.48
N THR A 134 1.97 6.10 -5.43
CA THR A 134 2.05 7.56 -5.41
C THR A 134 3.47 8.05 -5.63
N THR A 135 4.44 7.46 -4.94
CA THR A 135 5.85 7.83 -5.06
C THR A 135 6.36 7.53 -6.47
N ALA A 136 6.16 6.32 -6.98
CA ALA A 136 6.61 5.90 -8.30
C ALA A 136 6.04 6.79 -9.42
N CYS A 137 4.75 7.12 -9.35
CA CYS A 137 4.07 7.98 -10.32
C CYS A 137 4.63 9.41 -10.35
N LEU A 138 4.97 9.98 -9.20
CA LEU A 138 5.44 11.36 -9.09
C LEU A 138 6.93 11.51 -9.37
N ILE A 139 7.74 10.45 -9.25
CA ILE A 139 9.19 10.48 -9.51
C ILE A 139 9.52 11.09 -10.88
N PRO A 140 9.00 10.60 -12.02
CA PRO A 140 9.35 11.13 -13.33
C PRO A 140 8.91 12.59 -13.50
N VAL A 141 7.72 12.96 -13.00
CA VAL A 141 7.23 14.35 -13.03
C VAL A 141 8.20 15.28 -12.31
N ILE A 142 8.66 14.87 -11.13
CA ILE A 142 9.58 15.67 -10.32
C ILE A 142 10.96 15.76 -10.97
N ILE A 143 11.48 14.66 -11.54
CA ILE A 143 12.77 14.67 -12.25
C ILE A 143 12.69 15.64 -13.43
N GLY A 144 11.63 15.62 -14.23
CA GLY A 144 11.43 16.55 -15.34
C GLY A 144 11.44 18.00 -14.89
N VAL A 145 10.70 18.34 -13.83
CA VAL A 145 10.65 19.72 -13.30
C VAL A 145 11.99 20.14 -12.69
N CYS A 146 12.68 19.27 -11.97
CA CYS A 146 13.99 19.56 -11.40
C CYS A 146 15.02 19.84 -12.50
N LYS A 147 14.94 19.12 -13.62
CA LYS A 147 15.82 19.33 -14.78
C LYS A 147 15.57 20.71 -15.41
N GLU A 148 14.31 21.09 -15.62
CA GLU A 148 13.92 22.42 -16.14
C GLU A 148 14.34 23.56 -15.19
N ALA A 149 14.24 23.33 -13.88
CA ALA A 149 14.55 24.32 -12.85
C ALA A 149 16.02 24.34 -12.40
N ASN A 150 16.88 23.46 -12.94
CA ASN A 150 18.27 23.26 -12.48
C ASN A 150 18.38 22.92 -10.98
N LEU A 151 17.44 22.14 -10.45
CA LEU A 151 17.42 21.67 -9.06
C LEU A 151 17.92 20.23 -8.96
N SER A 152 18.45 19.87 -7.78
CA SER A 152 18.83 18.48 -7.50
C SER A 152 17.60 17.64 -7.15
N PRO A 153 17.23 16.62 -7.95
CA PRO A 153 16.07 15.77 -7.65
C PRO A 153 16.17 15.05 -6.31
N SER A 154 17.37 14.68 -5.86
CA SER A 154 17.57 13.96 -4.59
C SER A 154 16.99 14.71 -3.38
N ARG A 155 17.02 16.04 -3.39
CA ARG A 155 16.46 16.88 -2.35
C ARG A 155 14.93 16.95 -2.33
N ILE A 156 14.28 16.48 -3.39
CA ILE A 156 12.81 16.51 -3.52
C ILE A 156 12.24 15.11 -3.49
N LEU A 157 12.94 14.10 -4.02
CA LEU A 157 12.48 12.72 -4.05
C LEU A 157 12.37 12.08 -2.66
N MET A 158 13.30 12.39 -1.74
CA MET A 158 13.21 11.87 -0.37
C MET A 158 12.03 12.49 0.41
N PRO A 159 11.83 13.84 0.40
CA PRO A 159 10.60 14.46 0.92
C PRO A 159 9.32 13.92 0.31
N LEU A 160 9.31 13.61 -1.01
CA LEU A 160 8.18 12.96 -1.67
C LEU A 160 7.81 11.63 -1.01
N ALA A 161 8.79 10.71 -0.91
CA ALA A 161 8.56 9.39 -0.33
C ALA A 161 8.12 9.48 1.15
N PHE A 162 8.75 10.38 1.91
CA PHE A 162 8.40 10.64 3.30
C PHE A 162 6.97 11.17 3.45
N ALA A 163 6.57 12.13 2.61
CA ALA A 163 5.21 12.69 2.63
C ALA A 163 4.16 11.67 2.16
N ALA A 164 4.49 10.80 1.22
CA ALA A 164 3.60 9.70 0.82
C ALA A 164 3.35 8.74 2.01
N GLY A 165 4.41 8.37 2.74
CA GLY A 165 4.27 7.57 3.96
C GLY A 165 3.38 8.22 5.02
N LEU A 166 3.57 9.52 5.27
CA LEU A 166 2.76 10.28 6.22
C LEU A 166 1.31 10.44 5.75
N GLY A 167 1.09 10.72 4.47
CA GLY A 167 -0.24 10.86 3.88
C GLY A 167 -1.07 9.58 4.02
N GLY A 168 -0.44 8.41 3.88
CA GLY A 168 -1.08 7.11 4.09
C GLY A 168 -1.66 6.93 5.49
N THR A 169 -1.19 7.67 6.50
CA THR A 169 -1.76 7.61 7.85
C THR A 169 -3.05 8.41 8.02
N CYS A 170 -3.49 9.17 7.01
CA CYS A 170 -4.63 10.08 7.13
C CYS A 170 -5.98 9.42 6.90
N THR A 171 -6.04 8.23 6.31
CA THR A 171 -7.30 7.51 6.07
C THR A 171 -7.17 6.04 6.42
N LEU A 172 -8.30 5.36 6.54
CA LEU A 172 -8.34 3.92 6.82
C LEU A 172 -7.60 3.11 5.74
N ILE A 173 -7.73 3.48 4.47
CA ILE A 173 -7.20 2.73 3.32
C ILE A 173 -5.81 3.19 2.86
N GLY A 174 -5.31 4.31 3.37
CA GLY A 174 -4.05 4.90 2.89
C GLY A 174 -2.82 4.01 3.14
N THR A 175 -2.87 3.19 4.20
CA THR A 175 -1.79 2.25 4.51
C THR A 175 -2.34 0.98 5.19
N PRO A 176 -1.79 -0.22 4.87
CA PRO A 176 -2.23 -1.50 5.43
C PRO A 176 -2.35 -1.55 6.96
N PRO A 177 -1.40 -1.03 7.75
CA PRO A 177 -1.49 -1.07 9.21
C PRO A 177 -2.76 -0.47 9.81
N ASN A 178 -3.35 0.55 9.16
CA ASN A 178 -4.57 1.19 9.64
C ASN A 178 -5.75 0.19 9.63
N ILE A 179 -5.87 -0.59 8.57
CA ILE A 179 -6.94 -1.58 8.46
C ILE A 179 -6.67 -2.77 9.39
N ILE A 180 -5.40 -3.19 9.53
CA ILE A 180 -5.03 -4.26 10.48
C ILE A 180 -5.46 -3.88 11.90
N ALA A 181 -5.28 -2.62 12.31
CA ALA A 181 -5.71 -2.14 13.61
C ALA A 181 -7.24 -2.30 13.80
N ASN A 182 -8.03 -1.96 12.79
CA ASN A 182 -9.48 -2.17 12.82
C ASN A 182 -9.88 -3.64 12.90
N VAL A 183 -9.22 -4.50 12.11
CA VAL A 183 -9.44 -5.95 12.16
C VAL A 183 -9.10 -6.50 13.55
N ALA A 184 -7.99 -6.08 14.14
CA ALA A 184 -7.60 -6.48 15.49
C ALA A 184 -8.64 -6.10 16.54
N LEU A 185 -9.21 -4.88 16.47
CA LEU A 185 -10.28 -4.43 17.36
C LEU A 185 -11.55 -5.28 17.20
N LYS A 186 -11.93 -5.58 15.95
CA LYS A 186 -13.07 -6.46 15.66
C LYS A 186 -12.86 -7.86 16.23
N THR A 187 -11.70 -8.44 16.02
CA THR A 187 -11.34 -9.79 16.50
C THR A 187 -11.26 -9.84 18.03
N ALA A 188 -10.83 -8.75 18.67
CA ALA A 188 -10.80 -8.62 20.11
C ALA A 188 -12.22 -8.46 20.75
N GLY A 189 -13.28 -8.46 19.97
CA GLY A 189 -14.66 -8.32 20.45
C GLY A 189 -15.06 -6.89 20.80
N MET A 190 -14.36 -5.90 20.25
CA MET A 190 -14.59 -4.47 20.47
C MET A 190 -14.91 -3.75 19.15
N PRO A 191 -15.95 -4.19 18.39
CA PRO A 191 -16.27 -3.61 17.09
C PRO A 191 -16.68 -2.14 17.17
N GLU A 192 -17.21 -1.69 18.30
CA GLU A 192 -17.58 -0.29 18.57
C GLU A 192 -16.41 0.66 18.67
N LEU A 193 -15.20 0.13 18.87
CA LEU A 193 -13.95 0.93 18.89
C LEU A 193 -13.24 0.98 17.55
N GLN A 194 -13.80 0.39 16.49
CA GLN A 194 -13.25 0.49 15.17
C GLN A 194 -13.27 1.94 14.68
N PHE A 195 -12.19 2.34 14.04
CA PHE A 195 -12.09 3.67 13.45
C PHE A 195 -12.90 3.75 12.16
N SER A 196 -13.63 4.83 11.97
CA SER A 196 -14.27 5.17 10.70
C SER A 196 -13.25 5.63 9.66
N PHE A 197 -13.70 5.79 8.40
CA PHE A 197 -12.82 6.06 7.27
C PHE A 197 -11.87 7.25 7.46
N PHE A 198 -12.37 8.35 8.02
CA PHE A 198 -11.60 9.59 8.23
C PHE A 198 -11.14 9.83 9.67
N GLU A 199 -11.43 8.96 10.63
CA GLU A 199 -10.98 9.18 12.01
C GLU A 199 -9.47 9.16 12.15
N TYR A 200 -8.78 8.40 11.29
CA TYR A 200 -7.32 8.45 11.20
C TYR A 200 -6.77 9.85 10.90
N ALA A 201 -7.55 10.72 10.21
CA ALA A 201 -7.14 12.07 9.89
C ALA A 201 -6.90 12.93 11.12
N TYR A 202 -7.57 12.68 12.24
CA TYR A 202 -7.38 13.45 13.48
C TYR A 202 -5.93 13.41 13.98
N ILE A 203 -5.24 12.30 13.76
CA ILE A 203 -3.82 12.14 14.12
C ILE A 203 -2.94 12.25 12.87
N GLY A 204 -3.37 11.71 11.75
CA GLY A 204 -2.62 11.68 10.49
C GLY A 204 -2.31 13.06 9.94
N ILE A 205 -3.29 13.99 9.93
CA ILE A 205 -3.08 15.36 9.44
C ILE A 205 -2.06 16.12 10.31
N PRO A 206 -2.17 16.19 11.64
CA PRO A 206 -1.15 16.81 12.49
C PRO A 206 0.24 16.22 12.28
N ILE A 207 0.38 14.90 12.22
CA ILE A 207 1.66 14.21 11.96
C ILE A 207 2.22 14.61 10.59
N THR A 208 1.38 14.63 9.56
CA THR A 208 1.78 15.02 8.20
C THR A 208 2.26 16.47 8.16
N VAL A 209 1.55 17.38 8.81
CA VAL A 209 1.94 18.80 8.91
C VAL A 209 3.28 18.95 9.65
N CYS A 210 3.44 18.28 10.80
CA CYS A 210 4.70 18.26 11.54
C CYS A 210 5.85 17.68 10.70
N GLY A 211 5.59 16.61 9.95
CA GLY A 211 6.57 15.99 9.05
C GLY A 211 6.98 16.93 7.92
N ILE A 212 6.05 17.65 7.32
CA ILE A 212 6.35 18.67 6.30
C ILE A 212 7.22 19.77 6.91
N ILE A 213 6.86 20.28 8.08
CA ILE A 213 7.63 21.32 8.78
C ILE A 213 9.04 20.81 9.13
N TYR A 214 9.15 19.57 9.62
CA TYR A 214 10.44 18.94 9.91
C TYR A 214 11.32 18.86 8.65
N MET A 215 10.78 18.43 7.52
CA MET A 215 11.55 18.32 6.26
C MET A 215 11.98 19.70 5.75
N LEU A 216 11.16 20.72 5.93
CA LEU A 216 11.48 22.10 5.55
C LEU A 216 12.56 22.73 6.42
N LEU A 217 12.56 22.50 7.72
CA LEU A 217 13.46 23.14 8.66
C LEU A 217 14.77 22.36 8.83
N ILE A 218 14.68 21.04 8.90
CA ILE A 218 15.82 20.16 9.25
C ILE A 218 16.18 19.26 8.08
N GLY A 219 15.24 18.53 7.51
CA GLY A 219 15.46 17.50 6.52
C GLY A 219 16.22 18.01 5.30
N ARG A 220 15.85 19.16 4.76
CA ARG A 220 16.50 19.75 3.58
C ARG A 220 18.00 20.04 3.76
N HIS A 221 18.46 20.26 5.00
CA HIS A 221 19.87 20.54 5.29
C HIS A 221 20.71 19.26 5.45
N ILE A 222 20.06 18.15 5.74
CA ILE A 222 20.71 16.85 5.93
C ILE A 222 20.79 16.09 4.60
N LEU A 223 19.87 16.35 3.67
CA LEU A 223 19.80 15.64 2.40
C LEU A 223 20.98 15.99 1.49
N PRO A 224 21.70 14.98 0.95
CA PRO A 224 22.82 15.22 0.05
C PRO A 224 22.35 15.71 -1.32
N GLU A 225 23.16 16.54 -1.96
CA GLU A 225 22.99 16.90 -3.36
C GLU A 225 23.61 15.83 -4.24
N VAL A 226 22.77 14.96 -4.78
CA VAL A 226 23.20 13.96 -5.76
C VAL A 226 22.64 14.35 -7.12
N LYS A 227 23.51 14.50 -8.12
CA LYS A 227 23.07 14.65 -9.51
C LYS A 227 22.57 13.30 -10.00
N VAL A 228 21.32 13.24 -10.44
CA VAL A 228 20.77 12.02 -11.04
C VAL A 228 21.39 11.86 -12.42
N ASP A 229 21.85 10.65 -12.72
CA ASP A 229 22.45 10.31 -14.00
C ASP A 229 21.38 10.42 -15.11
N ASP A 230 21.75 10.98 -16.27
CA ASP A 230 20.83 11.19 -17.40
C ASP A 230 20.20 9.87 -17.92
N SER A 231 20.82 8.74 -17.63
CA SER A 231 20.27 7.41 -17.96
C SER A 231 18.99 7.08 -17.22
N PHE A 232 18.93 7.40 -15.93
CA PHE A 232 17.73 7.13 -15.09
C PHE A 232 16.57 8.04 -15.47
N ALA A 233 16.85 9.30 -15.78
CA ALA A 233 15.83 10.24 -16.24
C ALA A 233 15.20 9.80 -17.59
N LYS A 234 16.01 9.30 -18.53
CA LYS A 234 15.53 8.81 -19.83
C LYS A 234 14.66 7.57 -19.70
N THR A 235 15.01 6.63 -18.82
CA THR A 235 14.20 5.42 -18.62
C THR A 235 12.82 5.77 -18.05
N ALA A 236 12.76 6.68 -17.08
CA ALA A 236 11.51 7.15 -16.50
C ALA A 236 10.65 7.97 -17.48
N GLU A 237 11.27 8.76 -18.37
CA GLU A 237 10.57 9.52 -19.43
C GLU A 237 9.98 8.57 -20.50
N VAL A 238 10.73 7.53 -20.92
CA VAL A 238 10.29 6.56 -21.93
C VAL A 238 9.13 5.69 -21.40
N GLU A 239 9.16 5.25 -20.15
CA GLU A 239 8.05 4.52 -19.55
C GLU A 239 6.77 5.36 -19.49
N GLN A 240 6.88 6.66 -19.16
CA GLN A 240 5.72 7.56 -19.15
C GLN A 240 5.17 7.86 -20.54
N GLU A 241 6.02 8.04 -21.57
CA GLU A 241 5.57 8.31 -22.95
C GLU A 241 4.83 7.11 -23.54
N ILE A 242 5.23 5.89 -23.20
CA ILE A 242 4.57 4.66 -23.66
C ILE A 242 3.17 4.55 -23.02
N GLU A 243 3.03 4.85 -21.72
CA GLU A 243 1.75 4.77 -21.01
C GLU A 243 0.81 5.96 -21.32
N ALA A 244 1.33 7.17 -21.50
CA ALA A 244 0.52 8.39 -21.69
C ALA A 244 -0.06 8.55 -23.09
N ASN A 245 0.56 7.97 -24.13
CA ASN A 245 0.15 8.18 -25.54
C ASN A 245 -1.17 7.48 -25.92
N GLU A 246 -1.67 6.53 -25.12
CA GLU A 246 -2.89 5.79 -25.46
C GLU A 246 -4.16 6.28 -24.74
N THR A 247 -4.07 7.26 -23.83
CA THR A 247 -5.19 7.55 -22.92
C THR A 247 -5.93 8.84 -23.29
N THR A 248 -7.19 8.69 -23.70
CA THR A 248 -8.09 9.79 -24.05
C THR A 248 -8.48 10.60 -22.79
N LYS A 249 -8.61 11.95 -22.91
CA LYS A 249 -9.08 12.83 -21.82
C LYS A 249 -10.36 12.35 -21.14
N THR A 250 -11.23 11.68 -21.88
CA THR A 250 -12.47 11.10 -21.37
C THR A 250 -12.21 10.00 -20.32
N LYS A 251 -11.22 9.14 -20.55
CA LYS A 251 -10.88 8.07 -19.57
C LYS A 251 -10.34 8.64 -18.27
N LYS A 252 -9.55 9.72 -18.31
CA LYS A 252 -9.08 10.42 -17.11
C LYS A 252 -10.23 10.97 -16.27
N ILE A 253 -11.23 11.58 -16.92
CA ILE A 253 -12.42 12.13 -16.25
C ILE A 253 -13.24 11.00 -15.64
N ILE A 254 -13.50 9.93 -16.40
CA ILE A 254 -14.25 8.75 -15.90
C ILE A 254 -13.55 8.14 -14.69
N CYS A 255 -12.24 7.93 -14.77
CA CYS A 255 -11.45 7.41 -13.65
C CYS A 255 -11.56 8.31 -12.42
N GLY A 256 -11.44 9.63 -12.60
CA GLY A 256 -11.59 10.59 -11.51
C GLY A 256 -12.98 10.56 -10.86
N VAL A 257 -14.05 10.43 -11.66
CA VAL A 257 -15.42 10.31 -11.17
C VAL A 257 -15.62 9.00 -10.39
N ILE A 258 -15.11 7.88 -10.91
CA ILE A 258 -15.17 6.58 -10.21
C ILE A 258 -14.43 6.67 -8.87
N MET A 259 -13.20 7.18 -8.85
CA MET A 259 -12.42 7.33 -7.63
C MET A 259 -13.12 8.21 -6.60
N LEU A 260 -13.65 9.36 -7.03
CA LEU A 260 -14.41 10.24 -6.15
C LEU A 260 -15.67 9.55 -5.62
N GLY A 261 -16.39 8.82 -6.47
CA GLY A 261 -17.55 8.04 -6.08
C GLY A 261 -17.23 6.99 -5.03
N VAL A 262 -16.15 6.24 -5.21
CA VAL A 262 -15.67 5.25 -4.22
C VAL A 262 -15.33 5.92 -2.88
N ILE A 263 -14.58 7.03 -2.91
CA ILE A 263 -14.21 7.76 -1.69
C ILE A 263 -15.45 8.27 -0.96
N VAL A 264 -16.39 8.88 -1.68
CA VAL A 264 -17.65 9.40 -1.09
C VAL A 264 -18.47 8.28 -0.49
N THR A 265 -18.61 7.15 -1.19
CA THR A 265 -19.36 5.98 -0.71
C THR A 265 -18.73 5.41 0.56
N MET A 266 -17.39 5.30 0.61
CA MET A 266 -16.66 4.84 1.79
C MET A 266 -16.74 5.84 2.95
N ALA A 267 -16.73 7.13 2.67
CA ALA A 267 -16.79 8.19 3.67
C ALA A 267 -18.16 8.36 4.31
N THR A 268 -19.21 7.97 3.59
CA THR A 268 -20.61 8.09 4.06
C THR A 268 -21.16 6.81 4.66
N ASP A 269 -20.37 5.72 4.69
CA ASP A 269 -20.77 4.38 5.15
C ASP A 269 -22.07 3.87 4.50
N LEU A 270 -22.41 4.36 3.29
CA LEU A 270 -23.61 3.95 2.55
C LEU A 270 -23.56 2.47 2.13
N VAL A 271 -22.37 1.96 1.88
CA VAL A 271 -22.12 0.58 1.46
C VAL A 271 -20.86 0.08 2.20
N PRO A 272 -20.78 -1.21 2.56
CA PRO A 272 -19.58 -1.79 3.12
C PRO A 272 -18.33 -1.45 2.28
N LEU A 273 -17.21 -1.14 2.93
CA LEU A 273 -15.99 -0.63 2.29
C LEU A 273 -15.49 -1.55 1.17
N GLU A 274 -15.50 -2.86 1.43
CA GLU A 274 -15.08 -3.89 0.48
C GLU A 274 -15.95 -3.92 -0.77
N ILE A 275 -17.26 -3.72 -0.61
CA ILE A 275 -18.21 -3.69 -1.74
C ILE A 275 -17.99 -2.43 -2.58
N ALA A 276 -17.80 -1.27 -1.94
CA ALA A 276 -17.50 -0.02 -2.63
C ALA A 276 -16.21 -0.14 -3.45
N ALA A 277 -15.15 -0.75 -2.89
CA ALA A 277 -13.89 -0.99 -3.57
C ALA A 277 -14.04 -1.91 -4.79
N VAL A 278 -14.77 -3.03 -4.64
CA VAL A 278 -15.02 -3.98 -5.74
C VAL A 278 -15.84 -3.34 -6.85
N ILE A 279 -16.91 -2.60 -6.52
CA ILE A 279 -17.72 -1.88 -7.52
C ILE A 279 -16.81 -0.87 -8.27
N GLY A 280 -15.99 -0.11 -7.56
CA GLY A 280 -15.04 0.83 -8.17
C GLY A 280 -14.07 0.13 -9.12
N ALA A 281 -13.50 -1.00 -8.71
CA ALA A 281 -12.59 -1.80 -9.53
C ALA A 281 -13.28 -2.32 -10.79
N LEU A 282 -14.48 -2.88 -10.67
CA LEU A 282 -15.28 -3.35 -11.80
C LEU A 282 -15.61 -2.22 -12.78
N LEU A 283 -16.03 -1.06 -12.27
CA LEU A 283 -16.29 0.11 -13.10
C LEU A 283 -15.04 0.58 -13.86
N CYS A 284 -13.85 0.57 -13.24
CA CYS A 284 -12.60 0.92 -13.91
C CYS A 284 -12.28 -0.02 -15.10
N VAL A 285 -12.56 -1.32 -14.95
CA VAL A 285 -12.35 -2.30 -16.03
C VAL A 285 -13.43 -2.17 -17.11
N VAL A 286 -14.70 -2.12 -16.73
CA VAL A 286 -15.84 -2.03 -17.67
C VAL A 286 -15.79 -0.74 -18.50
N THR A 287 -15.39 0.38 -17.90
CA THR A 287 -15.25 1.66 -18.62
C THR A 287 -13.97 1.74 -19.47
N GLY A 288 -13.11 0.72 -19.41
CA GLY A 288 -11.86 0.67 -20.17
C GLY A 288 -10.79 1.64 -19.67
N CYS A 289 -10.86 2.07 -18.40
CA CYS A 289 -9.78 2.79 -17.74
C CYS A 289 -8.56 1.88 -17.52
N LEU A 290 -8.82 0.59 -17.30
CA LEU A 290 -7.84 -0.50 -17.22
C LEU A 290 -8.27 -1.66 -18.09
N THR A 291 -7.30 -2.40 -18.63
CA THR A 291 -7.54 -3.73 -19.15
C THR A 291 -7.60 -4.74 -17.99
N GLU A 292 -8.24 -5.88 -18.22
CA GLU A 292 -8.32 -6.96 -17.23
C GLU A 292 -6.92 -7.39 -16.75
N ARG A 293 -5.97 -7.52 -17.66
CA ARG A 293 -4.59 -7.89 -17.34
C ARG A 293 -3.92 -6.84 -16.44
N GLN A 294 -4.06 -5.56 -16.77
CA GLN A 294 -3.53 -4.47 -15.95
C GLN A 294 -4.14 -4.46 -14.54
N ALA A 295 -5.44 -4.78 -14.43
CA ALA A 295 -6.10 -4.88 -13.13
C ALA A 295 -5.49 -6.01 -12.27
N TYR A 296 -5.24 -7.20 -12.84
CA TYR A 296 -4.59 -8.29 -12.12
C TYR A 296 -3.13 -8.00 -11.77
N ASP A 297 -2.38 -7.39 -12.69
CA ASP A 297 -0.97 -7.06 -12.50
C ASP A 297 -0.78 -5.93 -11.45
N SER A 298 -1.82 -5.12 -11.20
CA SER A 298 -1.78 -4.04 -10.21
C SER A 298 -2.03 -4.49 -8.77
N ILE A 299 -2.50 -5.72 -8.55
CA ILE A 299 -2.72 -6.24 -7.21
C ILE A 299 -1.37 -6.58 -6.57
N ASP A 300 -1.08 -5.93 -5.44
CA ASP A 300 0.10 -6.29 -4.64
C ASP A 300 -0.15 -7.60 -3.87
N TRP A 301 0.18 -8.70 -4.53
CA TRP A 301 0.05 -10.04 -3.98
C TRP A 301 0.84 -10.25 -2.70
N VAL A 302 1.97 -9.52 -2.52
CA VAL A 302 2.76 -9.61 -1.29
C VAL A 302 1.93 -9.11 -0.12
N THR A 303 1.32 -7.94 -0.27
CA THR A 303 0.42 -7.37 0.74
C THR A 303 -0.79 -8.28 0.99
N ILE A 304 -1.43 -8.81 -0.07
CA ILE A 304 -2.56 -9.75 0.06
C ILE A 304 -2.20 -10.99 0.88
N PHE A 305 -1.03 -11.57 0.66
CA PHE A 305 -0.59 -12.77 1.40
C PHE A 305 -0.04 -12.47 2.81
N LEU A 306 0.30 -11.23 3.11
CA LEU A 306 0.70 -10.80 4.45
C LEU A 306 -0.50 -10.69 5.42
N PHE A 307 -1.70 -10.48 4.90
CA PHE A 307 -2.96 -10.45 5.65
C PHE A 307 -3.52 -11.86 5.86
#